data_898b48d14d4808a7008c2976cb177ce2
#
_entry.id   898b48d14d4808a7008c2976cb177ce2
#
_cell.length_a   1.000
_cell.length_b   1.000
_cell.length_c   1.000
_cell.angle_alpha   90.00
_cell.angle_beta   90.00
_cell.angle_gamma   90.00
#
_symmetry.space_group_name_H-M   'P 1'
#
loop_
_entity.id
_entity.type
_entity.pdbx_description
1 polymer ?
#
loop_
_entity_poly.entity_id
_entity_poly.type
_entity_poly.pdbx_seq_one_letter_code
_entity_poly.pdbx_strand_id
1 'polypeptide(L)'
;MSIPTGHRSNATRGGWPNSDVVRCNAGAPRRCPRVLCFAGFQSTARRMIKFDLDQYTPPVIADRDALVTWLREFHIDEVECLMPDINGVMRGKIVPREEFIDALASDGLRVPETALIQSVTGESDYYTRVAAEVDQDIYMTPDPATVRIVPWYECPTAQIICDAWTKNGEPVDFAPRAVLRRVLETYAARGLKPVVAPEVEFYLVEKNTDPDMPLGVPIGLSGRREAGRQAYGIEAANEYDAVVNLIYDYCEACDIQIGTLAHEAGPAQLEINFRHGDAMSIADQVFLFKRVA
;
A
#
# COMPACT_ATOMS: atom_id res chain seq x y z
N MET A 1 -38.16 16.23 53.40
CA MET A 1 -39.01 15.13 53.92
C MET A 1 -38.51 13.82 53.27
N SER A 2 -37.90 13.05 54.12
CA SER A 2 -37.85 11.60 54.23
C SER A 2 -37.45 10.75 53.02
N ILE A 3 -36.26 10.20 53.12
CA ILE A 3 -35.79 8.94 52.54
C ILE A 3 -36.54 7.75 53.16
N PRO A 4 -36.73 6.62 52.49
CA PRO A 4 -36.15 5.40 53.05
C PRO A 4 -35.37 4.51 52.05
N THR A 5 -34.33 4.01 52.52
CA THR A 5 -33.47 2.86 52.52
C THR A 5 -34.08 1.48 52.29
N GLY A 6 -33.29 0.63 51.59
CA GLY A 6 -33.19 -0.81 51.78
C GLY A 6 -33.63 -1.63 50.56
N HIS A 7 -32.91 -2.57 49.98
CA HIS A 7 -32.29 -3.76 50.52
C HIS A 7 -31.34 -4.42 49.48
N ARG A 8 -30.26 -4.99 49.97
CA ARG A 8 -29.34 -5.87 49.25
C ARG A 8 -29.98 -7.24 48.99
N SER A 9 -29.71 -7.82 47.86
CA SER A 9 -29.69 -9.29 47.72
C SER A 9 -28.46 -9.74 46.91
N ASN A 10 -27.69 -10.61 47.49
CA ASN A 10 -26.58 -11.37 46.94
C ASN A 10 -27.01 -12.27 45.81
N ALA A 11 -26.22 -12.28 44.70
CA ALA A 11 -26.20 -13.44 43.82
C ALA A 11 -24.74 -13.68 43.36
N THR A 12 -24.33 -14.81 43.69
CA THR A 12 -23.17 -15.67 43.51
C THR A 12 -22.27 -15.44 42.29
N ARG A 13 -20.98 -15.46 42.58
CA ARG A 13 -19.83 -15.54 41.69
C ARG A 13 -19.85 -16.84 40.86
N GLY A 14 -19.87 -16.73 39.55
CA GLY A 14 -19.43 -17.76 38.62
C GLY A 14 -18.06 -17.36 38.08
N GLY A 15 -17.00 -18.04 38.51
CA GLY A 15 -15.63 -17.79 38.07
C GLY A 15 -15.40 -18.31 36.63
N TRP A 16 -14.77 -17.50 35.82
CA TRP A 16 -14.14 -17.91 34.57
C TRP A 16 -12.67 -18.21 34.83
N PRO A 17 -12.07 -19.24 34.21
CA PRO A 17 -10.70 -19.63 34.47
C PRO A 17 -9.72 -18.63 33.86
N ASN A 18 -8.60 -18.46 34.54
CA ASN A 18 -7.44 -17.64 34.22
C ASN A 18 -7.02 -17.79 32.74
N SER A 19 -7.07 -16.70 32.00
CA SER A 19 -6.29 -16.53 30.78
C SER A 19 -4.90 -16.04 31.15
N ASP A 20 -3.89 -16.82 30.83
CA ASP A 20 -2.48 -16.48 30.99
C ASP A 20 -2.17 -15.15 30.28
N VAL A 21 -1.88 -14.15 31.09
CA VAL A 21 -1.35 -12.86 30.61
C VAL A 21 0.11 -13.07 30.26
N VAL A 22 0.38 -13.29 28.98
CA VAL A 22 1.75 -13.23 28.46
C VAL A 22 2.22 -11.78 28.54
N ARG A 23 3.09 -11.50 29.50
CA ARG A 23 3.81 -10.22 29.58
C ARG A 23 4.77 -10.11 28.40
N CYS A 24 4.45 -9.26 27.46
CA CYS A 24 5.37 -8.89 26.40
C CYS A 24 6.42 -7.92 26.94
N ASN A 25 7.69 -8.29 26.85
CA ASN A 25 8.83 -7.41 27.13
C ASN A 25 8.81 -6.19 26.20
N ALA A 26 8.93 -5.00 26.77
CA ALA A 26 9.11 -3.76 26.04
C ALA A 26 10.51 -3.75 25.41
N GLY A 27 10.60 -3.79 24.08
CA GLY A 27 11.89 -3.68 23.41
C GLY A 27 11.98 -4.14 21.95
N ALA A 28 10.85 -4.43 21.26
CA ALA A 28 10.92 -4.71 19.82
C ALA A 28 9.72 -4.07 19.11
N PRO A 29 9.86 -3.55 17.88
CA PRO A 29 8.75 -3.05 17.09
C PRO A 29 7.76 -4.19 16.83
N ARG A 30 6.53 -4.02 17.28
CA ARG A 30 5.49 -5.05 17.17
C ARG A 30 4.98 -5.10 15.73
N ARG A 31 5.33 -6.15 15.04
CA ARG A 31 4.77 -6.51 13.73
C ARG A 31 3.35 -7.04 13.90
N CYS A 32 2.46 -6.64 13.01
CA CYS A 32 1.11 -7.17 12.93
C CYS A 32 1.18 -8.55 12.25
N PRO A 33 0.83 -9.68 12.89
CA PRO A 33 0.83 -10.96 12.22
C PRO A 33 -0.44 -11.10 11.36
N ARG A 34 -0.28 -11.28 10.07
CA ARG A 34 -1.30 -11.95 9.25
C ARG A 34 -1.26 -13.45 9.58
N VAL A 35 -1.76 -13.84 10.74
CA VAL A 35 -1.92 -15.26 11.06
C VAL A 35 -3.39 -15.56 11.21
N LEU A 36 -4.00 -16.02 10.13
CA LEU A 36 -5.12 -16.95 10.23
C LEU A 36 -4.52 -18.32 10.54
N CYS A 37 -4.41 -18.68 11.82
CA CYS A 37 -4.08 -20.04 12.21
C CYS A 37 -5.23 -20.97 11.83
N PHE A 38 -5.16 -21.59 10.66
CA PHE A 38 -5.85 -22.83 10.43
C PHE A 38 -5.06 -23.95 11.14
N ALA A 39 -5.58 -24.44 12.26
CA ALA A 39 -5.03 -25.62 12.91
C ALA A 39 -5.08 -26.79 11.94
N GLY A 40 -3.91 -27.29 11.50
CA GLY A 40 -3.81 -28.51 10.71
C GLY A 40 -2.77 -28.58 9.63
N PHE A 41 -2.05 -27.50 9.28
CA PHE A 41 -0.94 -27.61 8.35
C PHE A 41 0.41 -27.69 9.11
N GLN A 42 1.07 -28.84 9.08
CA GLN A 42 2.48 -28.97 9.47
C GLN A 42 3.31 -28.14 8.47
N SER A 43 3.64 -26.94 8.88
CA SER A 43 4.59 -26.07 8.19
C SER A 43 5.97 -26.73 8.25
N THR A 44 6.44 -27.25 7.12
CA THR A 44 7.89 -27.31 6.88
C THR A 44 8.40 -25.90 7.07
N ALA A 45 9.31 -25.71 8.03
CA ALA A 45 9.85 -24.40 8.39
C ALA A 45 10.39 -23.70 7.12
N ARG A 46 9.59 -22.83 6.51
CA ARG A 46 10.04 -21.94 5.44
C ARG A 46 11.11 -21.05 6.05
N ARG A 47 12.26 -21.07 5.46
CA ARG A 47 13.39 -20.22 5.84
C ARG A 47 12.95 -18.78 5.58
N MET A 48 12.66 -18.02 6.63
CA MET A 48 12.36 -16.60 6.53
C MET A 48 13.63 -15.89 6.06
N ILE A 49 13.68 -15.54 4.79
CA ILE A 49 14.72 -14.68 4.25
C ILE A 49 14.21 -13.26 4.44
N LYS A 50 14.79 -12.54 5.39
CA LYS A 50 14.60 -11.08 5.47
C LYS A 50 15.48 -10.45 4.41
N PHE A 51 14.91 -9.53 3.62
CA PHE A 51 15.73 -8.65 2.82
C PHE A 51 16.60 -7.80 3.75
N ASP A 52 17.89 -7.81 3.50
CA ASP A 52 18.83 -6.87 4.10
C ASP A 52 18.72 -5.57 3.30
N LEU A 53 17.93 -4.63 3.79
CA LEU A 53 17.63 -3.38 3.08
C LEU A 53 18.91 -2.54 2.88
N ASP A 54 19.89 -2.65 3.78
CA ASP A 54 21.16 -1.92 3.66
C ASP A 54 22.01 -2.39 2.47
N GLN A 55 21.79 -3.60 1.96
CA GLN A 55 22.49 -4.20 0.84
C GLN A 55 21.62 -4.38 -0.41
N TYR A 56 20.33 -4.08 -0.29
CA TYR A 56 19.39 -4.26 -1.39
C TYR A 56 19.44 -3.06 -2.35
N THR A 57 19.57 -3.36 -3.63
CA THR A 57 19.43 -2.38 -4.71
C THR A 57 18.22 -2.74 -5.55
N PRO A 58 17.27 -1.83 -5.76
CA PRO A 58 16.13 -2.06 -6.62
C PRO A 58 16.55 -2.51 -8.02
N PRO A 59 15.89 -3.53 -8.60
CA PRO A 59 16.28 -4.06 -9.89
C PRO A 59 15.91 -3.12 -11.04
N VAL A 60 16.72 -3.15 -12.09
CA VAL A 60 16.34 -2.63 -13.41
C VAL A 60 15.97 -3.82 -14.28
N ILE A 61 14.68 -4.10 -14.40
CA ILE A 61 14.17 -5.25 -15.14
C ILE A 61 13.64 -4.79 -16.50
N ALA A 62 14.25 -5.27 -17.56
CA ALA A 62 13.92 -4.84 -18.92
C ALA A 62 12.80 -5.66 -19.58
N ASP A 63 12.69 -6.94 -19.21
CA ASP A 63 11.80 -7.88 -19.87
C ASP A 63 11.31 -8.97 -18.92
N ARG A 64 10.49 -9.86 -19.45
CA ARG A 64 9.87 -10.97 -18.75
C ARG A 64 10.89 -12.00 -18.24
N ASP A 65 11.89 -12.34 -19.03
CA ASP A 65 12.84 -13.39 -18.67
C ASP A 65 13.74 -12.92 -17.51
N ALA A 66 14.15 -11.66 -17.56
CA ALA A 66 14.84 -10.99 -16.45
C ALA A 66 13.97 -10.96 -15.18
N LEU A 67 12.65 -10.68 -15.32
CA LEU A 67 11.70 -10.69 -14.20
C LEU A 67 11.63 -12.09 -13.56
N VAL A 68 11.44 -13.14 -14.35
CA VAL A 68 11.37 -14.52 -13.85
C VAL A 68 12.67 -14.91 -13.16
N THR A 69 13.81 -14.54 -13.71
CA THR A 69 15.13 -14.80 -13.12
C THR A 69 15.24 -14.11 -11.77
N TRP A 70 14.91 -12.83 -11.69
CA TRP A 70 14.96 -12.04 -10.46
C TRP A 70 14.03 -12.62 -9.37
N LEU A 71 12.79 -12.99 -9.70
CA LEU A 71 11.85 -13.59 -8.75
C LEU A 71 12.40 -14.88 -8.12
N ARG A 72 13.14 -15.67 -8.89
CA ARG A 72 13.76 -16.91 -8.41
C ARG A 72 15.02 -16.68 -7.58
N GLU A 73 15.89 -15.78 -8.01
CA GLU A 73 17.13 -15.41 -7.31
C GLU A 73 16.84 -14.80 -5.94
N PHE A 74 15.85 -13.94 -5.85
CA PHE A 74 15.43 -13.32 -4.59
C PHE A 74 14.46 -14.17 -3.78
N HIS A 75 14.21 -15.42 -4.21
CA HIS A 75 13.32 -16.36 -3.51
C HIS A 75 11.95 -15.77 -3.17
N ILE A 76 11.40 -14.94 -4.07
CA ILE A 76 10.06 -14.38 -3.89
C ILE A 76 9.05 -15.51 -3.76
N ASP A 77 8.19 -15.46 -2.76
CA ASP A 77 7.14 -16.46 -2.52
C ASP A 77 5.83 -16.11 -3.24
N GLU A 78 5.51 -14.81 -3.28
CA GLU A 78 4.28 -14.30 -3.89
C GLU A 78 4.49 -12.94 -4.56
N VAL A 79 3.64 -12.62 -5.52
CA VAL A 79 3.66 -11.36 -6.28
C VAL A 79 2.32 -10.66 -6.12
N GLU A 80 2.34 -9.43 -5.66
CA GLU A 80 1.17 -8.54 -5.64
C GLU A 80 1.08 -7.80 -6.97
N CYS A 81 0.14 -8.19 -7.81
CA CYS A 81 -0.13 -7.57 -9.11
C CYS A 81 -1.11 -6.42 -8.90
N LEU A 82 -0.67 -5.19 -9.14
CA LEU A 82 -1.38 -3.96 -8.76
C LEU A 82 -1.83 -3.17 -9.99
N MET A 83 -3.04 -2.62 -9.94
CA MET A 83 -3.52 -1.61 -10.88
C MET A 83 -4.14 -0.44 -10.11
N PRO A 84 -3.92 0.83 -10.52
CA PRO A 84 -4.69 1.94 -9.98
C PRO A 84 -6.12 1.92 -10.54
N ASP A 85 -7.14 2.06 -9.68
CA ASP A 85 -8.48 2.41 -10.12
C ASP A 85 -8.59 3.93 -10.37
N ILE A 86 -9.76 4.40 -10.80
CA ILE A 86 -9.99 5.83 -11.09
C ILE A 86 -9.86 6.75 -9.86
N ASN A 87 -9.89 6.19 -8.66
CA ASN A 87 -9.67 6.92 -7.40
C ASN A 87 -8.22 6.77 -6.89
N GLY A 88 -7.36 6.09 -7.64
CA GLY A 88 -6.00 5.77 -7.23
C GLY A 88 -5.94 4.74 -6.10
N VAL A 89 -7.00 3.95 -5.88
CA VAL A 89 -6.98 2.80 -4.97
C VAL A 89 -6.30 1.64 -5.67
N MET A 90 -5.48 0.89 -4.93
CA MET A 90 -4.79 -0.28 -5.46
C MET A 90 -5.75 -1.46 -5.57
N ARG A 91 -5.99 -1.90 -6.79
CA ARG A 91 -6.76 -3.10 -7.12
C ARG A 91 -5.82 -4.16 -7.68
N GLY A 92 -6.18 -5.43 -7.55
CA GLY A 92 -5.38 -6.48 -8.14
C GLY A 92 -5.48 -7.82 -7.43
N LYS A 93 -4.42 -8.62 -7.59
CA LYS A 93 -4.36 -9.99 -7.04
C LYS A 93 -3.00 -10.27 -6.40
N ILE A 94 -3.02 -11.07 -5.36
CA ILE A 94 -1.83 -11.67 -4.76
C ILE A 94 -1.72 -13.09 -5.33
N VAL A 95 -0.59 -13.40 -5.94
CA VAL A 95 -0.40 -14.63 -6.71
C VAL A 95 0.88 -15.32 -6.24
N PRO A 96 0.86 -16.64 -5.95
CA PRO A 96 2.08 -17.40 -5.70
C PRO A 96 3.05 -17.28 -6.88
N ARG A 97 4.35 -17.24 -6.62
CA ARG A 97 5.37 -17.02 -7.66
C ARG A 97 5.20 -17.90 -8.90
N GLU A 98 5.04 -19.21 -8.73
CA GLU A 98 4.97 -20.13 -9.89
C GLU A 98 3.69 -19.89 -10.70
N GLU A 99 2.55 -19.65 -10.05
CA GLU A 99 1.30 -19.28 -10.72
C GLU A 99 1.42 -17.94 -11.47
N PHE A 100 2.19 -16.99 -10.92
CA PHE A 100 2.48 -15.74 -11.60
C PHE A 100 3.34 -15.96 -12.85
N ILE A 101 4.37 -16.81 -12.75
CA ILE A 101 5.24 -17.17 -13.88
C ILE A 101 4.44 -17.87 -14.98
N ASP A 102 3.54 -18.78 -14.61
CA ASP A 102 2.65 -19.46 -15.55
C ASP A 102 1.66 -18.49 -16.20
N ALA A 103 1.13 -17.55 -15.43
CA ALA A 103 0.26 -16.49 -15.95
C ALA A 103 0.97 -15.59 -16.96
N LEU A 104 2.27 -15.29 -16.75
CA LEU A 104 3.06 -14.56 -17.74
C LEU A 104 3.21 -15.34 -19.07
N ALA A 105 3.13 -16.69 -19.04
CA ALA A 105 3.26 -17.56 -20.20
C ALA A 105 1.96 -17.79 -20.96
N SER A 106 0.83 -17.44 -20.36
CA SER A 106 -0.51 -17.71 -20.85
C SER A 106 -1.30 -16.41 -21.11
N ASP A 107 -2.63 -16.48 -21.03
CA ASP A 107 -3.53 -15.33 -21.19
C ASP A 107 -3.46 -14.29 -20.07
N GLY A 108 -2.57 -14.47 -19.10
CA GLY A 108 -2.37 -13.53 -18.01
C GLY A 108 -3.39 -13.62 -16.87
N LEU A 109 -3.28 -12.66 -15.95
CA LEU A 109 -4.22 -12.49 -14.85
C LEU A 109 -5.43 -11.70 -15.30
N ARG A 110 -6.59 -11.98 -14.73
CA ARG A 110 -7.84 -11.32 -15.07
C ARG A 110 -8.53 -10.77 -13.83
N VAL A 111 -9.20 -9.64 -13.99
CA VAL A 111 -10.12 -9.05 -13.02
C VAL A 111 -11.33 -8.51 -13.76
N PRO A 112 -12.49 -8.37 -13.12
CA PRO A 112 -13.63 -7.71 -13.75
C PRO A 112 -13.29 -6.23 -14.03
N GLU A 113 -13.79 -5.70 -15.14
CA GLU A 113 -13.59 -4.31 -15.56
C GLU A 113 -14.05 -3.30 -14.50
N THR A 114 -15.14 -3.64 -13.80
CA THR A 114 -15.68 -2.83 -12.70
C THR A 114 -14.72 -2.66 -11.53
N ALA A 115 -13.69 -3.49 -11.40
CA ALA A 115 -12.65 -3.29 -10.38
C ALA A 115 -11.95 -1.94 -10.49
N LEU A 116 -11.86 -1.37 -11.71
CA LEU A 116 -11.20 -0.07 -11.95
C LEU A 116 -12.11 1.14 -11.71
N ILE A 117 -13.42 0.95 -11.60
CA ILE A 117 -14.41 2.04 -11.53
C ILE A 117 -15.28 1.99 -10.28
N GLN A 118 -14.86 1.28 -9.26
CA GLN A 118 -15.55 1.28 -7.97
C GLN A 118 -15.47 2.66 -7.29
N SER A 119 -16.56 3.06 -6.61
CA SER A 119 -16.52 4.20 -5.72
C SER A 119 -15.62 3.92 -4.51
N VAL A 120 -15.30 4.93 -3.71
CA VAL A 120 -14.56 4.75 -2.46
C VAL A 120 -15.28 3.87 -1.44
N THR A 121 -16.61 3.72 -1.57
CA THR A 121 -17.44 2.82 -0.77
C THR A 121 -17.60 1.43 -1.37
N GLY A 122 -16.99 1.17 -2.54
CA GLY A 122 -17.03 -0.13 -3.23
C GLY A 122 -18.23 -0.33 -4.15
N GLU A 123 -19.05 0.70 -4.37
CA GLU A 123 -20.22 0.62 -5.27
C GLU A 123 -19.77 0.82 -6.73
N SER A 124 -20.30 0.02 -7.64
CA SER A 124 -20.02 0.11 -9.09
C SER A 124 -21.17 0.70 -9.90
N ASP A 125 -22.38 0.76 -9.35
CA ASP A 125 -23.60 1.14 -10.08
C ASP A 125 -23.55 2.56 -10.66
N TYR A 126 -22.78 3.46 -10.05
CA TYR A 126 -22.65 4.83 -10.53
C TYR A 126 -21.90 4.92 -11.88
N TYR A 127 -21.09 3.95 -12.20
CA TYR A 127 -20.19 3.96 -13.36
C TYR A 127 -20.66 3.09 -14.54
N THR A 128 -21.87 2.56 -14.52
CA THR A 128 -22.45 1.71 -15.59
C THR A 128 -22.47 2.32 -16.98
N ARG A 129 -22.20 3.65 -17.07
CA ARG A 129 -22.07 4.36 -18.37
C ARG A 129 -20.67 4.29 -18.95
N VAL A 130 -19.67 3.87 -18.16
CA VAL A 130 -18.25 3.82 -18.56
C VAL A 130 -17.85 2.38 -18.87
N ALA A 131 -18.32 1.43 -18.07
CA ALA A 131 -18.12 0.00 -18.30
C ALA A 131 -19.19 -0.57 -19.24
N ALA A 132 -18.91 -1.73 -19.82
CA ALA A 132 -19.88 -2.46 -20.61
C ALA A 132 -21.09 -2.88 -19.76
N GLU A 133 -22.27 -3.07 -20.42
CA GLU A 133 -23.49 -3.56 -19.73
C GLU A 133 -23.28 -4.92 -19.04
N VAL A 134 -22.30 -5.69 -19.51
CA VAL A 134 -21.85 -6.93 -18.89
C VAL A 134 -20.46 -6.69 -18.31
N ASP A 135 -20.27 -6.99 -17.03
CA ASP A 135 -18.96 -6.89 -16.37
C ASP A 135 -17.97 -7.87 -17.00
N GLN A 136 -17.17 -7.37 -17.92
CA GLN A 136 -16.23 -8.17 -18.68
C GLN A 136 -14.91 -8.32 -17.91
N ASP A 137 -14.28 -9.46 -18.12
CA ASP A 137 -12.90 -9.63 -17.67
C ASP A 137 -11.96 -8.73 -18.49
N ILE A 138 -11.06 -8.03 -17.77
CA ILE A 138 -9.89 -7.34 -18.33
C ILE A 138 -8.62 -8.09 -17.94
N TYR A 139 -7.59 -7.94 -18.74
CA TYR A 139 -6.33 -8.62 -18.59
C TYR A 139 -5.31 -7.68 -17.92
N MET A 140 -4.66 -8.20 -16.89
CA MET A 140 -3.58 -7.52 -16.19
C MET A 140 -2.25 -7.92 -16.80
N THR A 141 -1.58 -6.99 -17.47
CA THR A 141 -0.25 -7.22 -18.04
C THR A 141 0.79 -6.53 -17.16
N PRO A 142 1.62 -7.30 -16.43
CA PRO A 142 2.66 -6.74 -15.59
C PRO A 142 3.68 -5.93 -16.40
N ASP A 143 4.06 -4.76 -15.87
CA ASP A 143 5.15 -3.95 -16.39
C ASP A 143 6.45 -4.29 -15.61
N PRO A 144 7.40 -5.04 -16.20
CA PRO A 144 8.59 -5.51 -15.51
C PRO A 144 9.43 -4.39 -14.89
N ALA A 145 9.44 -3.20 -15.49
CA ALA A 145 10.20 -2.07 -14.99
C ALA A 145 9.72 -1.56 -13.62
N THR A 146 8.48 -1.92 -13.23
CA THR A 146 7.86 -1.48 -11.97
C THR A 146 7.99 -2.46 -10.83
N VAL A 147 8.64 -3.63 -11.05
CA VAL A 147 8.78 -4.64 -9.98
C VAL A 147 9.62 -4.12 -8.83
N ARG A 148 9.13 -4.29 -7.60
CA ARG A 148 9.83 -3.92 -6.35
C ARG A 148 9.54 -4.98 -5.29
N ILE A 149 10.43 -5.11 -4.30
CA ILE A 149 10.12 -5.87 -3.09
C ILE A 149 9.06 -5.17 -2.26
N VAL A 150 8.42 -5.92 -1.36
CA VAL A 150 7.53 -5.37 -0.32
C VAL A 150 8.27 -5.46 1.03
N PRO A 151 9.00 -4.40 1.45
CA PRO A 151 9.98 -4.49 2.53
C PRO A 151 9.38 -4.66 3.93
N TRP A 152 8.09 -4.40 4.11
CA TRP A 152 7.40 -4.49 5.40
C TRP A 152 6.80 -5.87 5.70
N TYR A 153 6.87 -6.83 4.76
CA TYR A 153 6.39 -8.20 4.99
C TYR A 153 7.51 -9.13 5.46
N GLU A 154 7.13 -10.14 6.25
CA GLU A 154 8.06 -11.20 6.67
C GLU A 154 8.29 -12.24 5.56
N CYS A 155 7.25 -12.50 4.78
CA CYS A 155 7.31 -13.39 3.61
C CYS A 155 7.92 -12.60 2.44
N PRO A 156 8.92 -13.15 1.74
CA PRO A 156 9.48 -12.51 0.56
C PRO A 156 8.41 -12.28 -0.50
N THR A 157 7.97 -11.04 -0.61
CA THR A 157 6.89 -10.62 -1.50
C THR A 157 7.41 -9.57 -2.46
N ALA A 158 7.06 -9.69 -3.74
CA ALA A 158 7.24 -8.66 -4.74
C ALA A 158 5.90 -7.95 -5.02
N GLN A 159 5.98 -6.73 -5.48
CA GLN A 159 4.85 -5.97 -6.04
C GLN A 159 5.20 -5.52 -7.45
N ILE A 160 4.22 -5.51 -8.34
CA ILE A 160 4.39 -5.10 -9.73
C ILE A 160 3.15 -4.38 -10.22
N ILE A 161 3.32 -3.27 -10.94
CA ILE A 161 2.20 -2.55 -11.54
C ILE A 161 1.85 -3.21 -12.87
N CYS A 162 0.55 -3.36 -13.12
CA CYS A 162 0.02 -3.94 -14.33
C CYS A 162 -0.75 -2.91 -15.15
N ASP A 163 -0.62 -2.97 -16.45
CA ASP A 163 -1.52 -2.32 -17.41
C ASP A 163 -2.80 -3.15 -17.58
N ALA A 164 -3.90 -2.47 -17.86
CA ALA A 164 -5.20 -3.08 -18.10
C ALA A 164 -5.52 -3.13 -19.60
N TRP A 165 -5.87 -4.31 -20.09
CA TRP A 165 -6.19 -4.55 -21.51
C TRP A 165 -7.54 -5.25 -21.65
N THR A 166 -8.25 -4.94 -22.73
CA THR A 166 -9.46 -5.66 -23.12
C THR A 166 -9.11 -7.03 -23.73
N LYS A 167 -10.10 -7.90 -23.87
CA LYS A 167 -9.96 -9.19 -24.57
C LYS A 167 -9.46 -9.05 -26.02
N ASN A 168 -9.69 -7.91 -26.64
CA ASN A 168 -9.28 -7.67 -28.03
C ASN A 168 -7.84 -7.13 -28.14
N GLY A 169 -7.13 -7.01 -27.01
CA GLY A 169 -5.77 -6.46 -26.97
C GLY A 169 -5.71 -4.94 -27.05
N GLU A 170 -6.83 -4.25 -26.78
CA GLU A 170 -6.88 -2.79 -26.69
C GLU A 170 -6.68 -2.35 -25.23
N PRO A 171 -6.00 -1.23 -24.97
CA PRO A 171 -5.93 -0.68 -23.61
C PRO A 171 -7.34 -0.35 -23.10
N VAL A 172 -7.59 -0.59 -21.80
CA VAL A 172 -8.83 -0.13 -21.18
C VAL A 172 -8.81 1.40 -21.10
N ASP A 173 -9.73 2.06 -21.79
CA ASP A 173 -9.71 3.51 -22.04
C ASP A 173 -9.69 4.37 -20.80
N PHE A 174 -10.35 3.96 -19.74
CA PHE A 174 -10.44 4.71 -18.48
C PHE A 174 -9.39 4.27 -17.44
N ALA A 175 -8.57 3.25 -17.74
CA ALA A 175 -7.49 2.85 -16.84
C ALA A 175 -6.47 4.00 -16.70
N PRO A 176 -6.12 4.44 -15.48
CA PRO A 176 -5.31 5.65 -15.26
C PRO A 176 -3.98 5.66 -16.01
N ARG A 177 -3.25 4.54 -16.04
CA ARG A 177 -1.99 4.45 -16.81
C ARG A 177 -2.22 4.57 -18.33
N ALA A 178 -3.32 4.01 -18.85
CA ALA A 178 -3.67 4.14 -20.28
C ALA A 178 -4.03 5.60 -20.61
N VAL A 179 -4.77 6.28 -19.73
CA VAL A 179 -5.09 7.71 -19.88
C VAL A 179 -3.81 8.54 -19.92
N LEU A 180 -2.90 8.34 -18.96
CA LEU A 180 -1.63 9.06 -18.92
C LEU A 180 -0.79 8.80 -20.17
N ARG A 181 -0.71 7.54 -20.63
CA ARG A 181 0.05 7.17 -21.85
C ARG A 181 -0.47 7.94 -23.08
N ARG A 182 -1.78 8.01 -23.29
CA ARG A 182 -2.37 8.79 -24.39
C ARG A 182 -2.05 10.28 -24.30
N VAL A 183 -2.04 10.84 -23.11
CA VAL A 183 -1.62 12.24 -22.89
C VAL A 183 -0.15 12.42 -23.25
N LEU A 184 0.73 11.52 -22.83
CA LEU A 184 2.17 11.56 -23.14
C LEU A 184 2.44 11.44 -24.64
N GLU A 185 1.70 10.60 -25.36
CA GLU A 185 1.75 10.51 -26.82
C GLU A 185 1.40 11.83 -27.48
N THR A 186 0.44 12.59 -26.94
CA THR A 186 0.09 13.93 -27.43
C THR A 186 1.23 14.94 -27.27
N TYR A 187 2.01 14.84 -26.17
CA TYR A 187 3.23 15.63 -25.99
C TYR A 187 4.31 15.20 -26.98
N ALA A 188 4.55 13.90 -27.09
CA ALA A 188 5.56 13.34 -27.98
C ALA A 188 5.31 13.73 -29.45
N ALA A 189 4.05 13.74 -29.91
CA ALA A 189 3.67 14.19 -31.25
C ALA A 189 4.02 15.66 -31.53
N ARG A 190 4.26 16.46 -30.48
CA ARG A 190 4.71 17.86 -30.56
C ARG A 190 6.22 18.03 -30.31
N GLY A 191 6.97 16.94 -30.17
CA GLY A 191 8.38 16.95 -29.81
C GLY A 191 8.66 17.43 -28.38
N LEU A 192 7.66 17.33 -27.48
CA LEU A 192 7.75 17.73 -26.09
C LEU A 192 7.82 16.49 -25.18
N LYS A 193 8.63 16.60 -24.12
CA LYS A 193 8.68 15.62 -23.04
C LYS A 193 8.29 16.33 -21.74
N PRO A 194 7.16 16.00 -21.10
CA PRO A 194 6.79 16.57 -19.83
C PRO A 194 7.70 16.06 -18.70
N VAL A 195 8.05 16.95 -17.80
CA VAL A 195 8.77 16.66 -16.56
C VAL A 195 7.86 17.09 -15.43
N VAL A 196 7.58 16.19 -14.48
CA VAL A 196 6.65 16.41 -13.39
C VAL A 196 7.34 16.21 -12.04
N ALA A 197 6.85 16.90 -11.01
CA ALA A 197 7.29 16.79 -9.63
C ALA A 197 6.04 16.85 -8.74
N PRO A 198 5.49 15.72 -8.30
CA PRO A 198 4.34 15.71 -7.40
C PRO A 198 4.77 16.03 -5.97
N GLU A 199 3.84 16.63 -5.25
CA GLU A 199 3.87 16.87 -3.82
C GLU A 199 2.71 16.09 -3.20
N VAL A 200 2.99 15.30 -2.18
CA VAL A 200 1.99 14.45 -1.54
C VAL A 200 1.89 14.79 -0.07
N GLU A 201 0.72 15.28 0.32
CA GLU A 201 0.39 15.59 1.71
C GLU A 201 -0.43 14.45 2.33
N PHE A 202 -0.14 14.14 3.59
CA PHE A 202 -0.87 13.14 4.35
C PHE A 202 -0.84 13.44 5.85
N TYR A 203 -1.78 12.88 6.58
CA TYR A 203 -1.85 12.98 8.04
C TYR A 203 -1.43 11.68 8.70
N LEU A 204 -0.58 11.77 9.70
CA LEU A 204 -0.42 10.67 10.65
C LEU A 204 -1.59 10.71 11.64
N VAL A 205 -2.17 9.55 11.88
CA VAL A 205 -3.32 9.41 12.78
C VAL A 205 -3.09 8.26 13.76
N GLU A 206 -3.71 8.35 14.94
CA GLU A 206 -3.74 7.21 15.85
C GLU A 206 -4.49 6.05 15.23
N LYS A 207 -4.14 4.83 15.66
CA LYS A 207 -4.90 3.64 15.28
C LYS A 207 -6.35 3.81 15.74
N ASN A 208 -7.24 4.03 14.78
CA ASN A 208 -8.67 4.08 15.04
C ASN A 208 -9.24 2.64 15.12
N THR A 209 -9.86 2.30 16.24
CA THR A 209 -10.51 1.00 16.45
C THR A 209 -12.04 1.11 16.46
N ASP A 210 -12.57 2.33 16.41
CA ASP A 210 -13.99 2.62 16.37
C ASP A 210 -14.29 3.60 15.22
N PRO A 211 -14.96 3.16 14.14
CA PRO A 211 -15.22 3.97 12.96
C PRO A 211 -16.13 5.18 13.25
N ASP A 212 -16.88 5.16 14.35
CA ASP A 212 -17.78 6.25 14.74
C ASP A 212 -17.06 7.38 15.50
N MET A 213 -15.78 7.14 15.88
CA MET A 213 -14.96 8.14 16.56
C MET A 213 -14.09 8.93 15.58
N PRO A 214 -13.86 10.23 15.83
CA PRO A 214 -12.93 11.02 15.03
C PRO A 214 -11.51 10.44 15.05
N LEU A 215 -10.79 10.64 13.95
CA LEU A 215 -9.36 10.30 13.88
C LEU A 215 -8.57 11.18 14.88
N GLY A 216 -7.75 10.56 15.71
CA GLY A 216 -6.92 11.24 16.70
C GLY A 216 -5.54 11.61 16.14
N VAL A 217 -4.98 12.72 16.61
CA VAL A 217 -3.59 13.09 16.36
C VAL A 217 -2.68 12.16 17.17
N PRO A 218 -1.63 11.56 16.59
CA PRO A 218 -0.75 10.68 17.31
C PRO A 218 0.07 11.43 18.38
N ILE A 219 0.56 10.69 19.36
CA ILE A 219 1.48 11.22 20.36
C ILE A 219 2.89 11.22 19.75
N GLY A 220 3.52 12.40 19.70
CA GLY A 220 4.87 12.58 19.22
C GLY A 220 5.94 12.14 20.25
N LEU A 221 7.22 12.31 19.89
CA LEU A 221 8.36 11.97 20.76
C LEU A 221 8.36 12.73 22.09
N SER A 222 7.83 13.95 22.12
CA SER A 222 7.67 14.73 23.37
C SER A 222 6.64 14.17 24.34
N GLY A 223 5.91 13.14 23.95
CA GLY A 223 4.79 12.57 24.73
C GLY A 223 3.50 13.40 24.65
N ARG A 224 3.42 14.35 23.74
CA ARG A 224 2.26 15.24 23.54
C ARG A 224 1.64 15.05 22.17
N ARG A 225 0.36 15.45 22.06
CA ARG A 225 -0.32 15.60 20.79
C ARG A 225 -0.06 17.00 20.25
N GLU A 226 0.19 17.11 18.98
CA GLU A 226 0.37 18.39 18.34
C GLU A 226 -0.92 19.18 18.27
N ALA A 227 -0.84 20.50 18.44
CA ALA A 227 -1.99 21.41 18.40
C ALA A 227 -2.23 22.03 17.00
N GLY A 228 -1.39 21.74 16.00
CA GLY A 228 -1.48 22.25 14.64
C GLY A 228 -0.82 23.61 14.41
N ARG A 229 -0.79 24.03 13.13
CA ARG A 229 -0.22 25.29 12.64
C ARG A 229 1.28 25.43 12.87
N GLN A 230 2.01 24.32 12.66
CA GLN A 230 3.47 24.25 12.75
C GLN A 230 4.13 24.13 11.37
N ALA A 231 3.51 24.69 10.32
CA ALA A 231 4.03 24.61 8.97
C ALA A 231 5.51 24.99 8.90
N TYR A 232 6.30 24.13 8.22
CA TYR A 232 7.77 24.21 8.15
C TYR A 232 8.51 24.12 9.48
N GLY A 233 7.82 23.71 10.56
CA GLY A 233 8.43 23.51 11.88
C GLY A 233 9.29 22.25 11.91
N ILE A 234 10.61 22.39 11.99
CA ILE A 234 11.53 21.25 12.04
C ILE A 234 11.29 20.37 13.28
N GLU A 235 11.08 21.00 14.45
CA GLU A 235 10.77 20.26 15.69
C GLU A 235 9.45 19.51 15.59
N ALA A 236 8.44 20.08 14.90
CA ALA A 236 7.17 19.40 14.67
C ALA A 236 7.32 18.17 13.76
N ALA A 237 8.11 18.26 12.70
CA ALA A 237 8.44 17.11 11.87
C ALA A 237 9.20 16.03 12.66
N ASN A 238 10.16 16.42 13.50
CA ASN A 238 10.96 15.52 14.32
C ASN A 238 10.14 14.78 15.40
N GLU A 239 8.95 15.28 15.80
CA GLU A 239 8.05 14.55 16.69
C GLU A 239 7.68 13.15 16.14
N TYR A 240 7.80 12.96 14.82
CA TYR A 240 7.44 11.72 14.12
C TYR A 240 8.64 11.04 13.44
N ASP A 241 9.87 11.34 13.88
CA ASP A 241 11.13 10.88 13.27
C ASP A 241 11.18 9.37 13.01
N ALA A 242 10.69 8.55 13.94
CA ALA A 242 10.71 7.10 13.79
C ALA A 242 9.84 6.61 12.60
N VAL A 243 8.71 7.28 12.32
CA VAL A 243 7.85 6.97 11.18
C VAL A 243 8.46 7.50 9.90
N VAL A 244 9.01 8.71 9.94
CA VAL A 244 9.68 9.35 8.80
C VAL A 244 10.87 8.51 8.32
N ASN A 245 11.71 8.02 9.23
CA ASN A 245 12.84 7.15 8.89
C ASN A 245 12.38 5.84 8.24
N LEU A 246 11.31 5.20 8.74
CA LEU A 246 10.75 4.02 8.09
C LEU A 246 10.21 4.31 6.68
N ILE A 247 9.59 5.48 6.48
CA ILE A 247 9.14 5.91 5.15
C ILE A 247 10.35 6.05 4.21
N TYR A 248 11.44 6.67 4.65
CA TYR A 248 12.65 6.80 3.86
C TYR A 248 13.25 5.44 3.48
N ASP A 249 13.43 4.54 4.45
CA ASP A 249 13.98 3.20 4.23
C ASP A 249 13.13 2.41 3.21
N TYR A 250 11.81 2.46 3.37
CA TYR A 250 10.90 1.76 2.45
C TYR A 250 10.82 2.42 1.07
N CYS A 251 10.91 3.74 1.00
CA CYS A 251 10.98 4.44 -0.28
C CYS A 251 12.26 4.09 -1.04
N GLU A 252 13.40 4.03 -0.35
CA GLU A 252 14.66 3.60 -0.96
C GLU A 252 14.56 2.16 -1.48
N ALA A 253 14.05 1.23 -0.67
CA ALA A 253 13.83 -0.15 -1.08
C ALA A 253 12.86 -0.31 -2.26
N CYS A 254 11.90 0.59 -2.40
CA CYS A 254 10.93 0.61 -3.50
C CYS A 254 11.36 1.49 -4.68
N ASP A 255 12.59 2.04 -4.70
CA ASP A 255 13.08 2.99 -5.72
C ASP A 255 12.15 4.21 -5.89
N ILE A 256 11.61 4.69 -4.79
CA ILE A 256 10.79 5.91 -4.76
C ILE A 256 11.70 7.08 -4.44
N GLN A 257 11.83 8.00 -5.39
CA GLN A 257 12.79 9.10 -5.32
C GLN A 257 12.20 10.30 -4.58
N ILE A 258 12.41 10.34 -3.25
CA ILE A 258 12.02 11.47 -2.40
C ILE A 258 13.01 12.62 -2.55
N GLY A 259 12.50 13.85 -2.64
CA GLY A 259 13.27 15.09 -2.66
C GLY A 259 13.41 15.70 -1.26
N THR A 260 12.28 16.10 -0.69
CA THR A 260 12.20 16.75 0.63
C THR A 260 11.00 16.29 1.42
N LEU A 261 11.04 16.52 2.72
CA LEU A 261 9.90 16.37 3.62
C LEU A 261 9.70 17.69 4.36
N ALA A 262 8.45 18.12 4.51
CA ALA A 262 8.07 19.27 5.32
C ALA A 262 6.92 18.91 6.27
N HIS A 263 6.84 19.62 7.38
CA HIS A 263 5.65 19.63 8.22
C HIS A 263 4.67 20.67 7.68
N GLU A 264 3.39 20.31 7.59
CA GLU A 264 2.34 21.17 7.07
C GLU A 264 1.51 21.85 8.15
N ALA A 265 0.47 22.59 7.76
CA ALA A 265 -0.34 23.42 8.66
C ALA A 265 -1.20 22.61 9.64
N GLY A 266 -1.61 21.41 9.27
CA GLY A 266 -2.43 20.53 10.11
C GLY A 266 -1.61 19.78 11.16
N PRO A 267 -2.21 19.37 12.27
CA PRO A 267 -1.49 18.58 13.28
C PRO A 267 -1.10 17.22 12.71
N ALA A 268 0.18 16.87 12.81
CA ALA A 268 0.78 15.67 12.23
C ALA A 268 0.58 15.54 10.69
N GLN A 269 0.42 16.66 10.00
CA GLN A 269 0.37 16.72 8.55
C GLN A 269 1.79 16.85 8.01
N LEU A 270 2.17 15.91 7.16
CA LEU A 270 3.47 15.88 6.50
C LEU A 270 3.28 16.00 4.99
N GLU A 271 4.23 16.66 4.34
CA GLU A 271 4.36 16.74 2.90
C GLU A 271 5.64 16.04 2.46
N ILE A 272 5.54 15.22 1.43
CA ILE A 272 6.71 14.66 0.75
C ILE A 272 6.72 15.12 -0.71
N ASN A 273 7.81 15.76 -1.08
CA ASN A 273 8.09 16.19 -2.44
C ASN A 273 8.90 15.12 -3.15
N PHE A 274 8.46 14.70 -4.32
CA PHE A 274 9.20 13.76 -5.15
C PHE A 274 10.22 14.49 -6.03
N ARG A 275 11.31 13.82 -6.37
CA ARG A 275 12.22 14.34 -7.38
C ARG A 275 11.49 14.41 -8.72
N HIS A 276 11.72 15.48 -9.47
CA HIS A 276 11.15 15.64 -10.80
C HIS A 276 11.67 14.56 -11.77
N GLY A 277 10.82 14.12 -12.69
CA GLY A 277 11.21 13.07 -13.61
C GLY A 277 10.19 12.80 -14.71
N ASP A 278 10.34 11.65 -15.34
CA ASP A 278 9.41 11.14 -16.35
C ASP A 278 8.02 10.92 -15.75
N ALA A 279 6.98 11.41 -16.44
CA ALA A 279 5.64 11.48 -15.88
C ALA A 279 5.04 10.10 -15.57
N MET A 280 5.31 9.05 -16.37
CA MET A 280 4.80 7.71 -16.08
C MET A 280 5.53 7.11 -14.88
N SER A 281 6.86 7.16 -14.88
CA SER A 281 7.67 6.66 -13.77
C SER A 281 7.31 7.35 -12.44
N ILE A 282 7.13 8.65 -12.44
CA ILE A 282 6.76 9.41 -11.23
C ILE A 282 5.33 9.08 -10.77
N ALA A 283 4.38 8.92 -11.69
CA ALA A 283 3.02 8.50 -11.35
C ALA A 283 3.02 7.12 -10.67
N ASP A 284 3.81 6.18 -11.18
CA ASP A 284 3.98 4.85 -10.58
C ASP A 284 4.63 4.92 -9.18
N GLN A 285 5.63 5.80 -8.98
CA GLN A 285 6.24 6.01 -7.66
C GLN A 285 5.23 6.59 -6.65
N VAL A 286 4.42 7.57 -7.03
CA VAL A 286 3.36 8.11 -6.16
C VAL A 286 2.32 7.04 -5.84
N PHE A 287 1.96 6.21 -6.81
CA PHE A 287 1.04 5.12 -6.59
C PHE A 287 1.60 4.11 -5.58
N LEU A 288 2.86 3.71 -5.69
CA LEU A 288 3.51 2.83 -4.72
C LEU A 288 3.72 3.50 -3.35
N PHE A 289 4.01 4.80 -3.32
CA PHE A 289 4.17 5.56 -2.07
C PHE A 289 2.94 5.48 -1.16
N LYS A 290 1.72 5.46 -1.72
CA LYS A 290 0.48 5.27 -0.95
C LYS A 290 0.43 3.95 -0.16
N ARG A 291 1.33 3.01 -0.42
CA ARG A 291 1.49 1.78 0.37
C ARG A 291 2.56 1.91 1.44
N VAL A 292 3.53 2.77 1.20
CA VAL A 292 4.61 3.04 2.16
C VAL A 292 4.08 3.85 3.33
N ALA A 293 3.32 4.91 3.04
CA ALA A 293 2.68 5.77 4.03
C ALA A 293 1.40 5.15 4.59
#